data_2911b2121507052b2b16f94dc0244b90
#
_entry.id   2911b2121507052b2b16f94dc0244b90
#
_cell.length_a   1.000
_cell.length_b   1.000
_cell.length_c   1.000
_cell.angle_alpha   90.00
_cell.angle_beta   90.00
_cell.angle_gamma   90.00
#
_symmetry.space_group_name_H-M   'P 1'
#
loop_
_entity.id
_entity.type
_entity.pdbx_description
1 polymer ?
#
loop_
_entity_poly.entity_id
_entity_poly.type
_entity_poly.pdbx_seq_one_letter_code
_entity_poly.pdbx_strand_id
1 'polypeptide(L)'
;METESVLRILKQISAGAPLPEVLNVIARMIESESEGIACTIWLPDVDGRHLSCAAAPSLPGFITQVGRTAVGPFGACCGTAVYRREPVFVSDILEDRKWDEYRHKMANFGTRSVWSHPLFSSAGKALGTFAVLSREVRNPNQADLQLIENASDITAIAIERHLNDEALRRDHEKEAKRRRYLEEELRAEFGTIVGDSRALKASLNLVSVVAPTDSSVLILGETGTGKELIARAIHNLSSRRERGFVKLNCAAIPLGLLESELFGHEKGEFTGAVAQKTGRFELADKGTLFLDEVGDIPLELQAKLLRVLQEQEFERLGSNHTHKVDVRLIAATHRDLGVMVKQGTFREDLYYRLKVFPVSVPALRQRTEDIPKLVWHFTALHAQKMNKPIDEIPTEVMDALVRYRWPGNVRELQNFIERAVILSPLSVLRAPIGELEQQFVARKDSVMPMGGLAQVERDHILRVLEASDWVVGGRNGAAERLGMKRTSLVYRMRKLRISRPPVGQSKAVGGFGDD
;
A
#
# COMPACT_ATOMS: atom_id res chain seq x y z
N MET A 1 44.90 -27.42 4.19
CA MET A 1 44.03 -26.46 3.43
C MET A 1 44.58 -25.06 3.57
N GLU A 2 44.86 -24.38 2.47
CA GLU A 2 45.30 -22.98 2.50
C GLU A 2 44.14 -22.06 2.91
N THR A 3 44.39 -21.16 3.86
CA THR A 3 43.41 -20.23 4.42
C THR A 3 42.75 -19.38 3.32
N GLU A 4 43.47 -19.06 2.24
CA GLU A 4 42.99 -18.26 1.11
C GLU A 4 41.90 -18.97 0.29
N SER A 5 42.06 -20.28 0.07
CA SER A 5 41.10 -21.13 -0.65
C SER A 5 39.76 -21.24 0.09
N VAL A 6 39.83 -21.44 1.41
CA VAL A 6 38.64 -21.47 2.28
C VAL A 6 37.91 -20.11 2.25
N LEU A 7 38.63 -18.99 2.33
CA LEU A 7 38.07 -17.65 2.30
C LEU A 7 37.35 -17.38 0.98
N ARG A 8 37.91 -17.88 -0.14
CA ARG A 8 37.28 -17.74 -1.47
C ARG A 8 35.95 -18.50 -1.54
N ILE A 9 35.87 -19.70 -1.00
CA ILE A 9 34.63 -20.48 -0.94
C ILE A 9 33.60 -19.77 -0.07
N LEU A 10 33.98 -19.29 1.11
CA LEU A 10 33.09 -18.55 2.00
C LEU A 10 32.54 -17.25 1.34
N LYS A 11 33.36 -16.56 0.55
CA LYS A 11 32.91 -15.40 -0.25
C LYS A 11 31.87 -15.80 -1.30
N GLN A 12 32.07 -16.92 -2.02
CA GLN A 12 31.08 -17.40 -3.00
C GLN A 12 29.77 -17.81 -2.34
N ILE A 13 29.84 -18.52 -1.21
CA ILE A 13 28.65 -18.83 -0.40
C ILE A 13 27.94 -17.55 0.02
N SER A 14 28.67 -16.52 0.46
CA SER A 14 28.11 -15.23 0.88
C SER A 14 27.49 -14.43 -0.25
N ALA A 15 28.03 -14.54 -1.46
CA ALA A 15 27.51 -13.88 -2.65
C ALA A 15 26.27 -14.58 -3.25
N GLY A 16 25.81 -15.72 -2.69
CA GLY A 16 24.63 -16.44 -3.18
C GLY A 16 24.89 -17.22 -4.47
N ALA A 17 26.11 -17.68 -4.70
CA ALA A 17 26.44 -18.53 -5.84
C ALA A 17 25.59 -19.82 -5.84
N PRO A 18 25.23 -20.36 -7.02
CA PRO A 18 24.47 -21.61 -7.12
C PRO A 18 25.14 -22.76 -6.39
N LEU A 19 24.39 -23.52 -5.58
CA LEU A 19 24.94 -24.61 -4.77
C LEU A 19 25.81 -25.61 -5.58
N PRO A 20 25.40 -26.07 -6.80
CA PRO A 20 26.24 -26.99 -7.57
C PRO A 20 27.62 -26.42 -7.93
N GLU A 21 27.74 -25.13 -8.18
CA GLU A 21 29.02 -24.47 -8.47
C GLU A 21 29.91 -24.46 -7.24
N VAL A 22 29.37 -24.10 -6.08
CA VAL A 22 30.09 -24.08 -4.80
C VAL A 22 30.58 -25.47 -4.45
N LEU A 23 29.72 -26.51 -4.59
CA LEU A 23 30.10 -27.89 -4.30
C LEU A 23 31.23 -28.38 -5.22
N ASN A 24 31.20 -28.03 -6.51
CA ASN A 24 32.28 -28.37 -7.44
C ASN A 24 33.59 -27.65 -7.08
N VAL A 25 33.55 -26.42 -6.63
CA VAL A 25 34.75 -25.68 -6.19
C VAL A 25 35.35 -26.33 -4.94
N ILE A 26 34.53 -26.73 -3.95
CA ILE A 26 34.96 -27.42 -2.75
C ILE A 26 35.63 -28.74 -3.14
N ALA A 27 34.99 -29.56 -3.98
CA ALA A 27 35.54 -30.84 -4.41
C ALA A 27 36.89 -30.66 -5.12
N ARG A 28 37.03 -29.75 -6.08
CA ARG A 28 38.28 -29.45 -6.78
C ARG A 28 39.40 -28.95 -5.85
N MET A 29 39.05 -28.14 -4.86
CA MET A 29 40.03 -27.68 -3.88
C MET A 29 40.66 -28.87 -3.12
N ILE A 30 39.83 -29.81 -2.68
CA ILE A 30 40.30 -30.99 -1.96
C ILE A 30 41.13 -31.90 -2.88
N GLU A 31 40.71 -32.09 -4.13
CA GLU A 31 41.47 -32.86 -5.14
C GLU A 31 42.87 -32.26 -5.42
N SER A 32 43.02 -30.93 -5.30
CA SER A 32 44.31 -30.25 -5.48
C SER A 32 45.28 -30.38 -4.28
N GLU A 33 44.75 -30.71 -3.09
CA GLU A 33 45.56 -30.89 -1.86
C GLU A 33 46.16 -32.29 -1.73
N SER A 34 45.68 -33.30 -2.51
CA SER A 34 46.16 -34.68 -2.44
C SER A 34 46.15 -35.32 -3.83
N GLU A 35 47.32 -35.80 -4.28
CA GLU A 35 47.43 -36.43 -5.59
C GLU A 35 46.75 -37.83 -5.63
N GLY A 36 46.13 -38.14 -6.76
CA GLY A 36 45.53 -39.46 -7.02
C GLY A 36 44.16 -39.71 -6.39
N ILE A 37 43.53 -38.67 -5.84
CA ILE A 37 42.16 -38.74 -5.34
C ILE A 37 41.18 -38.02 -6.26
N ALA A 38 39.91 -38.44 -6.21
CA ALA A 38 38.76 -37.72 -6.77
C ALA A 38 37.69 -37.55 -5.69
N CYS A 39 36.96 -36.43 -5.74
CA CYS A 39 35.96 -36.13 -4.73
C CYS A 39 34.56 -36.17 -5.31
N THR A 40 33.61 -36.65 -4.53
CA THR A 40 32.18 -36.59 -4.86
C THR A 40 31.36 -36.12 -3.68
N ILE A 41 30.33 -35.33 -3.95
CA ILE A 41 29.40 -34.80 -2.93
C ILE A 41 28.00 -35.29 -3.28
N TRP A 42 27.32 -35.86 -2.30
CA TRP A 42 26.02 -36.49 -2.46
C TRP A 42 25.01 -35.84 -1.56
N LEU A 43 23.83 -35.52 -2.12
CA LEU A 43 22.73 -34.91 -1.40
C LEU A 43 21.53 -35.84 -1.36
N PRO A 44 20.70 -35.80 -0.29
CA PRO A 44 19.50 -36.63 -0.21
C PRO A 44 18.47 -36.16 -1.23
N ASP A 45 17.82 -37.12 -1.87
CA ASP A 45 16.62 -36.86 -2.70
C ASP A 45 15.44 -36.40 -1.82
N VAL A 46 14.39 -35.90 -2.46
CA VAL A 46 13.17 -35.41 -1.79
C VAL A 46 12.52 -36.47 -0.89
N ASP A 47 12.67 -37.77 -1.25
CA ASP A 47 12.15 -38.90 -0.50
C ASP A 47 12.99 -39.28 0.72
N GLY A 48 14.22 -38.76 0.82
CA GLY A 48 15.18 -39.07 1.88
C GLY A 48 15.70 -40.52 1.86
N ARG A 49 15.28 -41.35 0.89
CA ARG A 49 15.66 -42.78 0.77
C ARG A 49 16.85 -43.00 -0.11
N HIS A 50 17.22 -42.04 -0.91
CA HIS A 50 18.34 -42.10 -1.82
C HIS A 50 19.19 -40.85 -1.72
N LEU A 51 20.44 -40.99 -2.14
CA LEU A 51 21.36 -39.87 -2.35
C LEU A 51 21.63 -39.73 -3.84
N SER A 52 21.62 -38.52 -4.33
CA SER A 52 22.04 -38.15 -5.69
C SER A 52 23.35 -37.41 -5.67
N CYS A 53 24.24 -37.75 -6.62
CA CYS A 53 25.54 -37.09 -6.73
C CYS A 53 25.35 -35.66 -7.26
N ALA A 54 25.72 -34.67 -6.44
CA ALA A 54 25.59 -33.24 -6.76
C ALA A 54 26.88 -32.64 -7.34
N ALA A 55 28.05 -33.22 -7.04
CA ALA A 55 29.35 -32.81 -7.57
C ALA A 55 30.30 -33.98 -7.73
N ALA A 56 31.02 -34.04 -8.87
CA ALA A 56 32.08 -35.01 -9.18
C ALA A 56 33.01 -34.42 -10.26
N PRO A 57 33.74 -33.31 -9.98
CA PRO A 57 34.36 -32.48 -11.01
C PRO A 57 35.48 -33.19 -11.80
N SER A 58 36.22 -34.14 -11.21
CA SER A 58 37.31 -34.87 -11.86
C SER A 58 36.90 -36.24 -12.42
N LEU A 59 35.59 -36.58 -12.35
CA LEU A 59 35.07 -37.85 -12.84
C LEU A 59 34.00 -37.62 -13.93
N PRO A 60 34.40 -37.36 -15.19
CA PRO A 60 33.44 -37.09 -16.28
C PRO A 60 32.49 -38.28 -16.48
N GLY A 61 31.20 -38.01 -16.56
CA GLY A 61 30.15 -39.02 -16.71
C GLY A 61 29.75 -39.76 -15.42
N PHE A 62 30.41 -39.50 -14.28
CA PHE A 62 30.09 -40.15 -13.00
C PHE A 62 28.65 -39.94 -12.57
N ILE A 63 28.17 -38.69 -12.64
CA ILE A 63 26.82 -38.33 -12.25
C ILE A 63 25.77 -39.09 -13.08
N THR A 64 26.01 -39.34 -14.38
CA THR A 64 25.09 -40.06 -15.26
C THR A 64 25.17 -41.58 -15.13
N GLN A 65 26.34 -42.15 -14.82
CA GLN A 65 26.54 -43.58 -14.77
C GLN A 65 26.32 -44.18 -13.36
N VAL A 66 26.75 -43.49 -12.33
CA VAL A 66 26.65 -43.92 -10.93
C VAL A 66 25.57 -43.16 -10.17
N GLY A 67 25.49 -41.91 -10.36
CA GLY A 67 24.68 -40.79 -9.87
C GLY A 67 23.64 -40.94 -8.77
N ARG A 68 23.24 -42.16 -8.38
CA ARG A 68 22.25 -42.39 -7.31
C ARG A 68 22.59 -43.63 -6.50
N THR A 69 22.44 -43.57 -5.17
CA THR A 69 22.62 -44.68 -4.25
C THR A 69 21.54 -44.69 -3.16
N ALA A 70 21.16 -45.87 -2.67
CA ALA A 70 20.18 -46.01 -1.60
C ALA A 70 20.80 -45.64 -0.23
N VAL A 71 20.01 -45.06 0.66
CA VAL A 71 20.38 -44.86 2.06
C VAL A 71 20.06 -46.15 2.83
N GLY A 72 21.05 -46.85 3.28
CA GLY A 72 20.87 -48.13 3.96
C GLY A 72 22.20 -48.86 4.27
N PRO A 73 22.14 -50.04 4.91
CA PRO A 73 23.32 -50.78 5.32
C PRO A 73 24.16 -51.29 4.14
N PHE A 74 23.60 -51.35 2.92
CA PHE A 74 24.25 -51.80 1.68
C PHE A 74 24.22 -50.71 0.58
N GLY A 75 24.09 -49.45 0.95
CA GLY A 75 24.05 -48.31 0.03
C GLY A 75 25.43 -47.79 -0.37
N ALA A 76 26.37 -48.65 -0.76
CA ALA A 76 27.79 -48.35 -0.94
C ALA A 76 28.35 -47.57 0.28
N CYS A 77 29.43 -46.79 0.13
CA CYS A 77 29.97 -46.01 1.26
C CYS A 77 29.05 -44.84 1.62
N CYS A 78 28.56 -44.08 0.62
CA CYS A 78 27.78 -42.84 0.83
C CYS A 78 26.45 -43.10 1.52
N GLY A 79 25.66 -44.05 1.00
CA GLY A 79 24.39 -44.40 1.59
C GLY A 79 24.51 -45.05 2.97
N THR A 80 25.55 -45.83 3.19
CA THR A 80 25.85 -46.44 4.50
C THR A 80 26.32 -45.41 5.52
N ALA A 81 27.11 -44.42 5.14
CA ALA A 81 27.56 -43.34 6.03
C ALA A 81 26.39 -42.48 6.54
N VAL A 82 25.45 -42.12 5.68
CA VAL A 82 24.21 -41.38 6.10
C VAL A 82 23.36 -42.25 7.01
N TYR A 83 23.18 -43.54 6.66
CA TYR A 83 22.37 -44.47 7.45
C TYR A 83 22.92 -44.68 8.87
N ARG A 84 24.26 -44.91 8.99
CA ARG A 84 24.94 -45.13 10.28
C ARG A 84 25.23 -43.85 11.04
N ARG A 85 25.20 -42.69 10.34
CA ARG A 85 25.59 -41.39 10.87
C ARG A 85 27.04 -41.30 11.33
N GLU A 86 27.91 -42.09 10.71
CA GLU A 86 29.34 -42.18 11.01
C GLU A 86 30.15 -42.36 9.72
N PRO A 87 31.45 -41.98 9.69
CA PRO A 87 32.29 -42.18 8.53
C PRO A 87 32.41 -43.67 8.15
N VAL A 88 32.44 -43.96 6.86
CA VAL A 88 32.57 -45.30 6.30
C VAL A 88 33.76 -45.32 5.37
N PHE A 89 34.76 -46.19 5.68
CA PHE A 89 35.98 -46.37 4.91
C PHE A 89 36.01 -47.77 4.31
N VAL A 90 36.28 -47.86 3.00
CA VAL A 90 36.48 -49.12 2.27
C VAL A 90 37.80 -49.04 1.55
N SER A 91 38.74 -49.91 1.95
CA SER A 91 40.11 -49.98 1.41
C SER A 91 40.17 -50.64 0.04
N ASP A 92 39.27 -51.59 -0.27
CA ASP A 92 39.07 -52.16 -1.59
C ASP A 92 37.61 -52.46 -1.87
N ILE A 93 37.05 -51.76 -2.84
CA ILE A 93 35.64 -51.93 -3.24
C ILE A 93 35.35 -53.27 -3.92
N LEU A 94 36.40 -53.98 -4.39
CA LEU A 94 36.24 -55.28 -5.03
C LEU A 94 35.98 -56.40 -4.01
N GLU A 95 36.43 -56.24 -2.77
CA GLU A 95 36.24 -57.19 -1.70
C GLU A 95 35.07 -56.89 -0.76
N ASP A 96 34.60 -55.66 -0.73
CA ASP A 96 33.53 -55.26 0.19
C ASP A 96 32.14 -55.48 -0.40
N ARG A 97 31.28 -56.24 0.34
CA ARG A 97 29.89 -56.59 -0.06
C ARG A 97 28.97 -55.38 -0.24
N LYS A 98 29.26 -54.26 0.38
CA LYS A 98 28.46 -53.01 0.19
C LYS A 98 28.53 -52.51 -1.24
N TRP A 99 29.49 -52.98 -2.02
CA TRP A 99 29.73 -52.58 -3.39
C TRP A 99 29.24 -53.58 -4.45
N ASP A 100 28.67 -54.72 -4.07
CA ASP A 100 28.24 -55.77 -4.99
C ASP A 100 27.37 -55.23 -6.14
N GLU A 101 26.47 -54.33 -5.84
CA GLU A 101 25.56 -53.71 -6.83
C GLU A 101 26.23 -52.61 -7.65
N TYR A 102 27.29 -51.98 -7.17
CA TYR A 102 27.92 -50.80 -7.77
C TYR A 102 29.30 -51.07 -8.40
N ARG A 103 29.93 -52.22 -8.16
CA ARG A 103 31.30 -52.56 -8.64
C ARG A 103 31.46 -52.35 -10.13
N HIS A 104 30.52 -52.85 -10.94
CA HIS A 104 30.60 -52.78 -12.39
C HIS A 104 30.55 -51.32 -12.89
N LYS A 105 29.87 -50.46 -12.20
CA LYS A 105 29.79 -49.02 -12.53
C LYS A 105 31.10 -48.31 -12.18
N MET A 106 31.73 -48.69 -11.06
CA MET A 106 32.95 -48.05 -10.58
C MET A 106 34.20 -48.48 -11.35
N ALA A 107 34.18 -49.67 -12.00
CA ALA A 107 35.26 -50.14 -12.83
C ALA A 107 35.67 -49.14 -13.95
N ASN A 108 34.72 -48.42 -14.51
CA ASN A 108 34.96 -47.42 -15.55
C ASN A 108 35.78 -46.21 -15.05
N PHE A 109 35.84 -45.99 -13.74
CA PHE A 109 36.54 -44.84 -13.12
C PHE A 109 37.87 -45.25 -12.49
N GLY A 110 38.19 -46.54 -12.50
CA GLY A 110 39.44 -47.11 -11.94
C GLY A 110 39.53 -46.98 -10.42
N THR A 111 38.41 -46.78 -9.74
CA THR A 111 38.38 -46.62 -8.28
C THR A 111 38.61 -47.94 -7.56
N ARG A 112 39.47 -47.94 -6.55
CA ARG A 112 39.78 -49.10 -5.69
C ARG A 112 39.37 -48.88 -4.24
N SER A 113 39.61 -47.70 -3.67
CA SER A 113 39.15 -47.36 -2.31
C SER A 113 38.20 -46.16 -2.30
N VAL A 114 37.26 -46.18 -1.36
CA VAL A 114 36.27 -45.10 -1.16
C VAL A 114 36.08 -44.81 0.32
N TRP A 115 36.18 -43.53 0.67
CA TRP A 115 36.01 -43.06 2.04
C TRP A 115 34.87 -42.03 2.03
N SER A 116 33.82 -42.21 2.82
CA SER A 116 32.67 -41.36 2.86
C SER A 116 32.43 -40.80 4.27
N HIS A 117 32.31 -39.50 4.37
CA HIS A 117 32.03 -38.78 5.60
C HIS A 117 30.62 -38.17 5.53
N PRO A 118 29.71 -38.42 6.50
CA PRO A 118 28.38 -37.86 6.49
C PRO A 118 28.43 -36.38 6.86
N LEU A 119 27.56 -35.58 6.20
CA LEU A 119 27.42 -34.16 6.41
C LEU A 119 26.22 -33.91 7.32
N PHE A 120 26.38 -33.10 8.35
CA PHE A 120 25.29 -32.75 9.28
C PHE A 120 25.06 -31.26 9.35
N SER A 121 23.80 -30.86 9.52
CA SER A 121 23.47 -29.50 9.87
C SER A 121 23.85 -29.20 11.32
N SER A 122 23.81 -27.91 11.68
CA SER A 122 23.97 -27.44 13.06
C SER A 122 22.94 -28.07 14.03
N ALA A 123 21.76 -28.47 13.52
CA ALA A 123 20.72 -29.18 14.27
C ALA A 123 20.88 -30.72 14.24
N GLY A 124 21.97 -31.24 13.68
CA GLY A 124 22.26 -32.68 13.61
C GLY A 124 21.48 -33.45 12.54
N LYS A 125 20.80 -32.76 11.59
CA LYS A 125 20.12 -33.41 10.46
C LYS A 125 21.17 -33.81 9.41
N ALA A 126 21.07 -35.03 8.85
CA ALA A 126 21.93 -35.45 7.74
C ALA A 126 21.62 -34.62 6.48
N LEU A 127 22.64 -33.96 5.93
CA LEU A 127 22.59 -33.14 4.73
C LEU A 127 23.10 -33.84 3.50
N GLY A 128 23.81 -34.97 3.66
CA GLY A 128 24.43 -35.71 2.58
C GLY A 128 25.74 -36.36 2.98
N THR A 129 26.62 -36.61 2.02
CA THR A 129 27.98 -37.11 2.28
C THR A 129 29.01 -36.42 1.38
N PHE A 130 30.21 -36.28 1.92
CA PHE A 130 31.42 -35.98 1.17
C PHE A 130 32.20 -37.29 1.03
N ALA A 131 32.58 -37.67 -0.20
CA ALA A 131 33.31 -38.90 -0.41
C ALA A 131 34.58 -38.68 -1.26
N VAL A 132 35.65 -39.37 -0.86
CA VAL A 132 36.93 -39.42 -1.54
C VAL A 132 37.11 -40.79 -2.17
N LEU A 133 37.49 -40.80 -3.43
CA LEU A 133 37.76 -42.00 -4.22
C LEU A 133 39.24 -42.01 -4.58
N SER A 134 39.90 -43.19 -4.42
CA SER A 134 41.30 -43.40 -4.83
C SER A 134 41.42 -44.60 -5.77
N ARG A 135 42.43 -44.55 -6.64
CA ARG A 135 42.77 -45.67 -7.53
C ARG A 135 43.62 -46.73 -6.85
N GLU A 136 44.10 -46.43 -5.66
CA GLU A 136 44.97 -47.35 -4.88
C GLU A 136 44.15 -48.07 -3.80
N VAL A 137 44.55 -49.27 -3.48
CA VAL A 137 44.02 -50.03 -2.34
C VAL A 137 44.69 -49.51 -1.07
N ARG A 138 43.99 -48.63 -0.36
CA ARG A 138 44.54 -48.04 0.88
C ARG A 138 43.45 -47.57 1.85
N ASN A 139 43.80 -47.50 3.12
CA ASN A 139 43.03 -46.84 4.14
C ASN A 139 43.45 -45.36 4.23
N PRO A 140 42.54 -44.45 4.68
CA PRO A 140 42.90 -43.06 4.90
C PRO A 140 43.97 -42.97 6.02
N ASN A 141 44.97 -42.13 5.81
CA ASN A 141 45.91 -41.75 6.85
C ASN A 141 45.38 -40.57 7.68
N GLN A 142 46.09 -40.11 8.70
CA GLN A 142 45.65 -39.05 9.58
C GLN A 142 45.46 -37.69 8.84
N ALA A 143 46.29 -37.41 7.84
CA ALA A 143 46.16 -36.20 7.01
C ALA A 143 44.93 -36.28 6.10
N ASP A 144 44.65 -37.46 5.50
CA ASP A 144 43.43 -37.70 4.72
C ASP A 144 42.17 -37.48 5.57
N LEU A 145 42.15 -38.01 6.80
CA LEU A 145 41.02 -37.87 7.71
C LEU A 145 40.74 -36.39 8.06
N GLN A 146 41.79 -35.64 8.40
CA GLN A 146 41.64 -34.21 8.70
C GLN A 146 41.18 -33.40 7.49
N LEU A 147 41.67 -33.73 6.29
CA LEU A 147 41.27 -33.09 5.04
C LEU A 147 39.79 -33.33 4.75
N ILE A 148 39.33 -34.60 4.90
CA ILE A 148 37.93 -34.98 4.67
C ILE A 148 37.01 -34.31 5.70
N GLU A 149 37.40 -34.24 6.97
CA GLU A 149 36.63 -33.59 8.03
C GLU A 149 36.45 -32.10 7.75
N ASN A 150 37.53 -31.38 7.46
CA ASN A 150 37.48 -29.96 7.11
C ASN A 150 36.63 -29.70 5.84
N ALA A 151 36.74 -30.54 4.82
CA ALA A 151 35.93 -30.46 3.62
C ALA A 151 34.45 -30.68 3.90
N SER A 152 34.15 -31.63 4.77
CA SER A 152 32.80 -31.98 5.20
C SER A 152 32.13 -30.81 5.92
N ASP A 153 32.84 -30.14 6.83
CA ASP A 153 32.33 -28.98 7.58
C ASP A 153 31.98 -27.82 6.65
N ILE A 154 32.92 -27.49 5.73
CA ILE A 154 32.67 -26.40 4.75
C ILE A 154 31.49 -26.75 3.83
N THR A 155 31.39 -28.00 3.39
CA THR A 155 30.33 -28.50 2.54
C THR A 155 28.98 -28.44 3.28
N ALA A 156 28.95 -28.84 4.55
CA ALA A 156 27.73 -28.76 5.38
C ALA A 156 27.23 -27.32 5.54
N ILE A 157 28.13 -26.35 5.81
CA ILE A 157 27.83 -24.94 5.90
C ILE A 157 27.21 -24.41 4.58
N ALA A 158 27.79 -24.77 3.44
CA ALA A 158 27.32 -24.37 2.12
C ALA A 158 25.90 -24.88 1.86
N ILE A 159 25.62 -26.15 2.15
CA ILE A 159 24.33 -26.79 1.96
C ILE A 159 23.30 -26.20 2.91
N GLU A 160 23.61 -26.08 4.20
CA GLU A 160 22.68 -25.55 5.21
C GLU A 160 22.26 -24.13 4.89
N ARG A 161 23.18 -23.26 4.50
CA ARG A 161 22.87 -21.90 4.08
C ARG A 161 21.94 -21.86 2.86
N HIS A 162 22.26 -22.66 1.84
CA HIS A 162 21.41 -22.71 0.64
C HIS A 162 19.98 -23.15 0.96
N LEU A 163 19.81 -24.16 1.82
CA LEU A 163 18.49 -24.62 2.25
C LEU A 163 17.70 -23.54 3.02
N ASN A 164 18.40 -22.78 3.88
CA ASN A 164 17.80 -21.69 4.63
C ASN A 164 17.38 -20.54 3.71
N ASP A 165 18.22 -20.16 2.74
CA ASP A 165 17.92 -19.12 1.76
C ASP A 165 16.72 -19.52 0.88
N GLU A 166 16.63 -20.78 0.45
CA GLU A 166 15.47 -21.30 -0.29
C GLU A 166 14.19 -21.32 0.56
N ALA A 167 14.28 -21.73 1.81
CA ALA A 167 13.11 -21.70 2.71
C ALA A 167 12.58 -20.27 2.90
N LEU A 168 13.47 -19.31 3.12
CA LEU A 168 13.11 -17.90 3.26
C LEU A 168 12.46 -17.33 1.98
N ARG A 169 13.01 -17.65 0.80
CA ARG A 169 12.42 -17.27 -0.48
C ARG A 169 11.02 -17.83 -0.68
N ARG A 170 10.82 -19.12 -0.36
CA ARG A 170 9.50 -19.78 -0.45
C ARG A 170 8.47 -19.14 0.49
N ASP A 171 8.87 -18.75 1.68
CA ASP A 171 7.97 -18.09 2.64
C ASP A 171 7.62 -16.67 2.19
N HIS A 172 8.58 -15.91 1.67
CA HIS A 172 8.30 -14.61 1.05
C HIS A 172 7.37 -14.71 -0.16
N GLU A 173 7.54 -15.72 -1.02
CA GLU A 173 6.64 -15.94 -2.16
C GLU A 173 5.22 -16.33 -1.72
N LYS A 174 5.08 -17.17 -0.69
CA LYS A 174 3.77 -17.53 -0.12
C LYS A 174 3.07 -16.31 0.47
N GLU A 175 3.81 -15.47 1.20
CA GLU A 175 3.28 -14.26 1.80
C GLU A 175 2.86 -13.24 0.73
N ALA A 176 3.67 -13.07 -0.32
CA ALA A 176 3.34 -12.22 -1.47
C ALA A 176 2.10 -12.73 -2.23
N LYS A 177 1.95 -14.04 -2.44
CA LYS A 177 0.74 -14.65 -3.05
C LYS A 177 -0.49 -14.46 -2.17
N ARG A 178 -0.36 -14.68 -0.86
CA ARG A 178 -1.45 -14.49 0.10
C ARG A 178 -1.91 -13.03 0.13
N ARG A 179 -0.95 -12.10 0.11
CA ARG A 179 -1.24 -10.67 0.05
C ARG A 179 -1.97 -10.28 -1.24
N ARG A 180 -1.54 -10.77 -2.40
CA ARG A 180 -2.23 -10.53 -3.69
C ARG A 180 -3.66 -11.09 -3.69
N TYR A 181 -3.86 -12.30 -3.19
CA TYR A 181 -5.18 -12.91 -3.08
C TYR A 181 -6.12 -12.06 -2.22
N LEU A 182 -5.67 -11.61 -1.04
CA LEU A 182 -6.45 -10.72 -0.17
C LEU A 182 -6.72 -9.35 -0.83
N GLU A 183 -5.76 -8.81 -1.59
CA GLU A 183 -5.95 -7.56 -2.33
C GLU A 183 -6.98 -7.72 -3.46
N GLU A 184 -7.04 -8.85 -4.14
CA GLU A 184 -8.02 -9.16 -5.18
C GLU A 184 -9.42 -9.40 -4.61
N GLU A 185 -9.53 -10.11 -3.51
CA GLU A 185 -10.79 -10.35 -2.79
C GLU A 185 -11.38 -9.04 -2.26
N LEU A 186 -10.56 -8.18 -1.64
CA LEU A 186 -10.95 -6.83 -1.23
C LEU A 186 -11.37 -5.95 -2.42
N ARG A 187 -10.69 -6.07 -3.58
CA ARG A 187 -11.09 -5.34 -4.80
C ARG A 187 -12.46 -5.75 -5.32
N ALA A 188 -12.81 -7.03 -5.26
CA ALA A 188 -14.13 -7.51 -5.66
C ALA A 188 -15.23 -6.94 -4.77
N GLU A 189 -14.98 -6.79 -3.47
CA GLU A 189 -15.92 -6.23 -2.50
C GLU A 189 -15.97 -4.69 -2.50
N PHE A 190 -14.84 -4.03 -2.79
CA PHE A 190 -14.76 -2.57 -2.99
C PHE A 190 -15.15 -2.13 -4.42
N GLY A 191 -15.69 -2.98 -5.24
CA GLY A 191 -15.86 -2.90 -6.71
C GLY A 191 -16.29 -1.57 -7.35
N THR A 192 -16.59 -0.54 -6.56
CA THR A 192 -16.88 0.83 -7.01
C THR A 192 -15.80 1.84 -6.63
N ILE A 193 -14.79 1.46 -5.83
CA ILE A 193 -13.72 2.36 -5.38
C ILE A 193 -12.53 2.23 -6.32
N VAL A 194 -12.30 3.28 -7.13
CA VAL A 194 -11.22 3.34 -8.11
C VAL A 194 -10.00 4.03 -7.51
N GLY A 195 -8.84 3.36 -7.58
CA GLY A 195 -7.54 3.88 -7.14
C GLY A 195 -6.68 2.82 -6.47
N ASP A 196 -5.35 3.03 -6.52
CA ASP A 196 -4.34 2.11 -5.97
C ASP A 196 -3.26 2.85 -5.16
N SER A 197 -3.42 4.16 -4.95
CA SER A 197 -2.46 4.95 -4.20
C SER A 197 -2.23 4.42 -2.79
N ARG A 198 -1.03 4.63 -2.27
CA ARG A 198 -0.68 4.21 -0.90
C ARG A 198 -1.61 4.83 0.14
N ALA A 199 -1.99 6.09 -0.06
CA ALA A 199 -2.89 6.81 0.85
C ALA A 199 -4.30 6.20 0.87
N LEU A 200 -4.87 5.86 -0.29
CA LEU A 200 -6.16 5.20 -0.37
C LEU A 200 -6.12 3.79 0.22
N LYS A 201 -5.08 3.00 -0.10
CA LYS A 201 -4.89 1.64 0.45
C LYS A 201 -4.80 1.64 1.97
N ALA A 202 -4.14 2.63 2.56
CA ALA A 202 -4.09 2.76 4.02
C ALA A 202 -5.50 2.93 4.62
N SER A 203 -6.36 3.75 4.01
CA SER A 203 -7.75 3.91 4.44
C SER A 203 -8.57 2.62 4.26
N LEU A 204 -8.41 1.92 3.13
CA LEU A 204 -9.10 0.65 2.85
C LEU A 204 -8.66 -0.48 3.79
N ASN A 205 -7.40 -0.51 4.19
CA ASN A 205 -6.92 -1.44 5.20
C ASN A 205 -7.60 -1.21 6.57
N LEU A 206 -7.80 0.05 6.98
CA LEU A 206 -8.56 0.35 8.20
C LEU A 206 -10.02 -0.09 8.07
N VAL A 207 -10.62 0.07 6.89
CA VAL A 207 -11.97 -0.42 6.59
C VAL A 207 -12.07 -1.93 6.79
N SER A 208 -11.15 -2.71 6.23
CA SER A 208 -11.15 -4.18 6.37
C SER A 208 -10.97 -4.64 7.83
N VAL A 209 -10.23 -3.89 8.64
CA VAL A 209 -10.04 -4.19 10.07
C VAL A 209 -11.32 -3.92 10.88
N VAL A 210 -12.00 -2.79 10.62
CA VAL A 210 -13.16 -2.39 11.42
C VAL A 210 -14.48 -3.01 10.92
N ALA A 211 -14.57 -3.38 9.66
CA ALA A 211 -15.82 -3.87 9.06
C ALA A 211 -16.42 -5.07 9.80
N PRO A 212 -15.66 -6.12 10.22
CA PRO A 212 -16.21 -7.27 10.93
C PRO A 212 -16.73 -6.97 12.34
N THR A 213 -16.41 -5.79 12.90
CA THR A 213 -16.84 -5.39 14.25
C THR A 213 -18.14 -4.60 14.20
N ASP A 214 -18.85 -4.51 15.35
CA ASP A 214 -20.03 -3.64 15.51
C ASP A 214 -19.68 -2.23 16.00
N SER A 215 -18.40 -1.88 16.05
CA SER A 215 -17.94 -0.56 16.51
C SER A 215 -18.47 0.56 15.63
N SER A 216 -18.78 1.72 16.23
CA SER A 216 -19.08 2.95 15.51
C SER A 216 -17.86 3.43 14.74
N VAL A 217 -18.07 3.86 13.49
CA VAL A 217 -17.00 4.35 12.60
C VAL A 217 -17.25 5.82 12.26
N LEU A 218 -16.22 6.65 12.42
CA LEU A 218 -16.23 8.05 12.00
C LEU A 218 -15.36 8.24 10.76
N ILE A 219 -15.98 8.49 9.61
CA ILE A 219 -15.30 8.74 8.35
C ILE A 219 -15.03 10.24 8.22
N LEU A 220 -13.74 10.59 8.15
CA LEU A 220 -13.26 11.96 8.01
C LEU A 220 -12.73 12.19 6.59
N GLY A 221 -13.07 13.31 5.98
CA GLY A 221 -12.54 13.66 4.67
C GLY A 221 -13.31 14.81 4.02
N GLU A 222 -12.65 15.50 3.12
CA GLU A 222 -13.25 16.63 2.39
C GLU A 222 -14.48 16.21 1.60
N THR A 223 -15.31 17.20 1.26
CA THR A 223 -16.48 16.97 0.37
C THR A 223 -16.02 16.41 -0.98
N GLY A 224 -16.72 15.39 -1.49
CA GLY A 224 -16.42 14.79 -2.78
C GLY A 224 -15.27 13.77 -2.80
N THR A 225 -14.70 13.38 -1.65
CA THR A 225 -13.63 12.35 -1.58
C THR A 225 -14.13 10.92 -1.73
N GLY A 226 -15.45 10.66 -1.58
CA GLY A 226 -16.05 9.34 -1.68
C GLY A 226 -16.39 8.69 -0.33
N LYS A 227 -16.65 9.48 0.73
CA LYS A 227 -17.00 8.98 2.08
C LYS A 227 -18.16 7.97 2.07
N GLU A 228 -19.18 8.16 1.22
CA GLU A 228 -20.31 7.22 1.09
C GLU A 228 -19.86 5.85 0.56
N LEU A 229 -18.92 5.81 -0.39
CA LEU A 229 -18.40 4.54 -0.91
C LEU A 229 -17.64 3.76 0.17
N ILE A 230 -16.88 4.48 1.01
CA ILE A 230 -16.21 3.87 2.17
C ILE A 230 -17.23 3.33 3.18
N ALA A 231 -18.31 4.07 3.46
CA ALA A 231 -19.37 3.59 4.36
C ALA A 231 -20.06 2.33 3.82
N ARG A 232 -20.34 2.27 2.51
CA ARG A 232 -20.90 1.07 1.85
C ARG A 232 -19.93 -0.09 1.92
N ALA A 233 -18.63 0.15 1.71
CA ALA A 233 -17.61 -0.89 1.81
C ALA A 233 -17.53 -1.46 3.24
N ILE A 234 -17.60 -0.62 4.28
CA ILE A 234 -17.66 -1.08 5.67
C ILE A 234 -18.89 -1.96 5.91
N HIS A 235 -20.06 -1.58 5.39
CA HIS A 235 -21.28 -2.38 5.53
C HIS A 235 -21.17 -3.71 4.80
N ASN A 236 -20.72 -3.72 3.53
CA ASN A 236 -20.63 -4.92 2.70
C ASN A 236 -19.64 -5.95 3.26
N LEU A 237 -18.58 -5.49 3.94
CA LEU A 237 -17.58 -6.32 4.60
C LEU A 237 -17.97 -6.72 6.04
N SER A 238 -19.13 -6.27 6.53
CA SER A 238 -19.57 -6.53 7.91
C SER A 238 -20.40 -7.80 8.04
N SER A 239 -20.60 -8.24 9.30
CA SER A 239 -21.55 -9.29 9.66
C SER A 239 -23.01 -8.93 9.28
N ARG A 240 -23.28 -7.63 9.05
CA ARG A 240 -24.62 -7.10 8.72
C ARG A 240 -24.83 -6.85 7.23
N ARG A 241 -23.95 -7.35 6.34
CA ARG A 241 -23.99 -7.12 4.88
C ARG A 241 -25.33 -7.51 4.23
N GLU A 242 -25.99 -8.54 4.74
CA GLU A 242 -27.31 -9.00 4.25
C GLU A 242 -28.49 -8.23 4.88
N ARG A 243 -28.22 -7.23 5.72
CA ARG A 243 -29.21 -6.40 6.39
C ARG A 243 -29.33 -5.03 5.73
N GLY A 244 -30.29 -4.23 6.17
CA GLY A 244 -30.53 -2.90 5.61
C GLY A 244 -29.35 -1.94 5.81
N PHE A 245 -28.95 -1.23 4.73
CA PHE A 245 -28.08 -0.07 4.78
C PHE A 245 -28.90 1.19 4.58
N VAL A 246 -29.22 1.88 5.66
CA VAL A 246 -30.04 3.08 5.65
C VAL A 246 -29.16 4.30 5.69
N LYS A 247 -29.31 5.21 4.72
CA LYS A 247 -28.53 6.45 4.67
C LYS A 247 -29.38 7.67 5.00
N LEU A 248 -28.75 8.64 5.65
CA LEU A 248 -29.30 9.97 5.88
C LEU A 248 -28.21 11.02 5.69
N ASN A 249 -28.46 12.01 4.86
CA ASN A 249 -27.59 13.18 4.77
C ASN A 249 -28.17 14.31 5.63
N CYS A 250 -27.49 14.61 6.74
CA CYS A 250 -27.96 15.57 7.74
C CYS A 250 -27.98 17.01 7.21
N ALA A 251 -27.09 17.36 6.27
CA ALA A 251 -27.04 18.70 5.67
C ALA A 251 -28.14 18.94 4.62
N ALA A 252 -28.69 17.87 4.03
CA ALA A 252 -29.69 17.99 2.95
C ALA A 252 -31.13 18.16 3.47
N ILE A 253 -31.36 18.00 4.77
CA ILE A 253 -32.69 18.03 5.37
C ILE A 253 -32.87 19.34 6.14
N PRO A 254 -33.99 20.04 5.97
CA PRO A 254 -34.32 21.18 6.79
C PRO A 254 -34.30 20.84 8.29
N LEU A 255 -33.75 21.74 9.10
CA LEU A 255 -33.53 21.49 10.54
C LEU A 255 -34.80 21.02 11.27
N GLY A 256 -35.96 21.62 10.99
CA GLY A 256 -37.23 21.24 11.61
C GLY A 256 -37.76 19.85 11.21
N LEU A 257 -37.21 19.21 10.18
CA LEU A 257 -37.60 17.87 9.73
C LEU A 257 -36.58 16.79 10.08
N LEU A 258 -35.35 17.18 10.40
CA LEU A 258 -34.26 16.22 10.66
C LEU A 258 -34.58 15.27 11.83
N GLU A 259 -35.19 15.78 12.87
CA GLU A 259 -35.62 15.00 14.02
C GLU A 259 -36.67 13.96 13.64
N SER A 260 -37.69 14.37 12.88
CA SER A 260 -38.73 13.47 12.36
C SER A 260 -38.17 12.43 11.38
N GLU A 261 -37.16 12.77 10.57
CA GLU A 261 -36.47 11.80 9.71
C GLU A 261 -35.69 10.77 10.54
N LEU A 262 -34.96 11.19 11.57
CA LEU A 262 -34.14 10.31 12.41
C LEU A 262 -35.00 9.36 13.26
N PHE A 263 -35.96 9.92 14.02
CA PHE A 263 -36.68 9.20 15.07
C PHE A 263 -38.12 8.83 14.69
N GLY A 264 -38.68 9.45 13.65
CA GLY A 264 -40.08 9.29 13.28
C GLY A 264 -41.03 10.20 14.10
N HIS A 265 -42.27 10.21 13.73
CA HIS A 265 -43.31 10.96 14.45
C HIS A 265 -44.66 10.25 14.45
N GLU A 266 -45.47 10.52 15.46
CA GLU A 266 -46.89 10.11 15.51
C GLU A 266 -47.78 11.09 14.75
N LYS A 267 -48.96 10.61 14.37
CA LYS A 267 -49.95 11.45 13.64
C LYS A 267 -50.37 12.63 14.50
N GLY A 268 -50.28 13.85 13.96
CA GLY A 268 -50.77 15.07 14.60
C GLY A 268 -49.74 15.86 15.40
N GLU A 269 -48.47 15.41 15.47
CA GLU A 269 -47.46 16.04 16.31
C GLU A 269 -47.07 17.46 15.88
N PHE A 270 -47.14 17.78 14.58
CA PHE A 270 -46.91 19.12 14.06
C PHE A 270 -47.83 19.42 12.88
N THR A 271 -47.94 20.72 12.51
CA THR A 271 -48.72 21.16 11.35
C THR A 271 -48.13 20.55 10.07
N GLY A 272 -48.79 19.48 9.57
CA GLY A 272 -48.29 18.67 8.43
C GLY A 272 -48.07 17.20 8.72
N ALA A 273 -48.13 16.75 9.97
CA ALA A 273 -48.06 15.35 10.38
C ALA A 273 -49.40 14.61 10.12
N VAL A 274 -49.79 14.47 8.85
CA VAL A 274 -51.07 13.87 8.43
C VAL A 274 -51.12 12.37 8.74
N ALA A 275 -49.98 11.68 8.74
CA ALA A 275 -49.79 10.25 9.00
C ALA A 275 -48.60 10.01 9.91
N GLN A 276 -48.58 8.87 10.58
CA GLN A 276 -47.42 8.38 11.31
C GLN A 276 -46.25 8.12 10.35
N LYS A 277 -45.02 8.42 10.76
CA LYS A 277 -43.81 8.20 9.98
C LYS A 277 -42.78 7.37 10.78
N THR A 278 -42.27 6.31 10.15
CA THR A 278 -41.17 5.49 10.67
C THR A 278 -39.84 6.23 10.50
N GLY A 279 -39.05 6.33 11.57
CA GLY A 279 -37.75 6.99 11.56
C GLY A 279 -36.61 6.12 10.97
N ARG A 280 -35.47 6.76 10.65
CA ARG A 280 -34.30 6.06 10.08
C ARG A 280 -33.68 5.07 11.04
N PHE A 281 -33.70 5.32 12.36
CA PHE A 281 -33.22 4.36 13.35
C PHE A 281 -34.04 3.07 13.35
N GLU A 282 -35.35 3.18 13.24
CA GLU A 282 -36.23 2.03 13.18
C GLU A 282 -36.07 1.23 11.85
N LEU A 283 -35.93 1.96 10.72
CA LEU A 283 -35.67 1.35 9.41
C LEU A 283 -34.31 0.63 9.36
N ALA A 284 -33.35 1.06 10.16
CA ALA A 284 -32.02 0.50 10.23
C ALA A 284 -31.89 -0.62 11.28
N ASP A 285 -32.98 -1.03 11.94
CA ASP A 285 -32.92 -2.05 12.99
C ASP A 285 -32.25 -3.34 12.48
N LYS A 286 -31.34 -3.90 13.27
CA LYS A 286 -30.46 -5.04 12.96
C LYS A 286 -29.54 -4.81 11.74
N GLY A 287 -29.50 -3.61 11.19
CA GLY A 287 -28.73 -3.21 10.04
C GLY A 287 -27.66 -2.16 10.36
N THR A 288 -27.44 -1.27 9.40
CA THR A 288 -26.44 -0.18 9.48
C THR A 288 -27.09 1.14 9.13
N LEU A 289 -26.94 2.13 10.01
CA LEU A 289 -27.31 3.52 9.74
C LEU A 289 -26.06 4.31 9.35
N PHE A 290 -26.09 4.93 8.19
CA PHE A 290 -25.06 5.85 7.72
C PHE A 290 -25.56 7.29 7.82
N LEU A 291 -24.92 8.10 8.70
CA LEU A 291 -25.16 9.52 8.87
C LEU A 291 -24.08 10.31 8.13
N ASP A 292 -24.42 10.88 6.99
CA ASP A 292 -23.51 11.77 6.25
C ASP A 292 -23.64 13.21 6.77
N GLU A 293 -22.50 13.91 6.85
CA GLU A 293 -22.35 15.27 7.37
C GLU A 293 -22.92 15.43 8.80
N VAL A 294 -22.48 14.53 9.70
CA VAL A 294 -22.92 14.51 11.11
C VAL A 294 -22.60 15.82 11.87
N GLY A 295 -21.60 16.59 11.41
CA GLY A 295 -21.26 17.91 11.93
C GLY A 295 -22.34 18.98 11.70
N ASP A 296 -23.35 18.71 10.86
CA ASP A 296 -24.46 19.63 10.60
C ASP A 296 -25.70 19.36 11.48
N ILE A 297 -25.65 18.37 12.35
CA ILE A 297 -26.73 18.05 13.30
C ILE A 297 -26.81 19.17 14.36
N PRO A 298 -27.99 19.79 14.57
CA PRO A 298 -28.18 20.78 15.61
C PRO A 298 -27.87 20.26 17.03
N LEU A 299 -27.40 21.14 17.89
CA LEU A 299 -26.96 20.78 19.26
C LEU A 299 -28.06 20.07 20.07
N GLU A 300 -29.32 20.47 19.86
CA GLU A 300 -30.49 19.89 20.51
C GLU A 300 -30.68 18.40 20.14
N LEU A 301 -30.47 18.06 18.88
CA LEU A 301 -30.59 16.69 18.38
C LEU A 301 -29.39 15.81 18.74
N GLN A 302 -28.24 16.42 19.00
CA GLN A 302 -27.04 15.67 19.41
C GLN A 302 -27.25 14.92 20.73
N ALA A 303 -28.02 15.49 21.68
CA ALA A 303 -28.36 14.83 22.93
C ALA A 303 -29.24 13.59 22.73
N LYS A 304 -30.24 13.67 21.83
CA LYS A 304 -31.10 12.54 21.49
C LYS A 304 -30.31 11.45 20.75
N LEU A 305 -29.46 11.84 19.82
CA LEU A 305 -28.57 10.91 19.12
C LEU A 305 -27.65 10.17 20.08
N LEU A 306 -27.06 10.87 21.07
CA LEU A 306 -26.23 10.25 22.10
C LEU A 306 -26.98 9.19 22.89
N ARG A 307 -28.23 9.49 23.32
CA ARG A 307 -29.07 8.53 24.06
C ARG A 307 -29.27 7.23 23.26
N VAL A 308 -29.60 7.33 21.96
CA VAL A 308 -29.76 6.14 21.11
C VAL A 308 -28.46 5.35 21.00
N LEU A 309 -27.30 6.01 20.91
CA LEU A 309 -26.00 5.35 20.80
C LEU A 309 -25.55 4.66 22.10
N GLN A 310 -26.05 5.11 23.24
CA GLN A 310 -25.69 4.56 24.56
C GLN A 310 -26.67 3.49 25.02
N GLU A 311 -27.97 3.77 24.88
CA GLU A 311 -29.05 2.96 25.45
C GLU A 311 -29.69 2.02 24.41
N GLN A 312 -29.43 2.27 23.10
CA GLN A 312 -30.08 1.57 21.98
C GLN A 312 -31.62 1.72 22.01
N GLU A 313 -32.09 2.84 22.52
CA GLU A 313 -33.51 3.17 22.69
C GLU A 313 -33.79 4.59 22.26
N PHE A 314 -34.99 4.84 21.71
CA PHE A 314 -35.47 6.17 21.38
C PHE A 314 -37.00 6.25 21.48
N GLU A 315 -37.52 7.46 21.44
CA GLU A 315 -38.96 7.77 21.40
C GLU A 315 -39.26 8.55 20.11
N ARG A 316 -40.38 8.25 19.46
CA ARG A 316 -40.87 9.05 18.33
C ARG A 316 -41.36 10.40 18.81
N LEU A 317 -41.34 11.41 17.94
CA LEU A 317 -41.96 12.69 18.25
C LEU A 317 -43.45 12.49 18.52
N GLY A 318 -43.94 13.09 19.61
CA GLY A 318 -45.31 12.96 20.04
C GLY A 318 -45.67 11.63 20.72
N SER A 319 -44.71 10.82 21.09
CA SER A 319 -44.89 9.55 21.78
C SER A 319 -43.96 9.42 22.96
N ASN A 320 -44.49 8.84 24.06
CA ASN A 320 -43.69 8.46 25.22
C ASN A 320 -43.36 6.93 25.18
N HIS A 321 -43.61 6.28 24.04
CA HIS A 321 -43.29 4.87 23.88
C HIS A 321 -41.83 4.69 23.46
N THR A 322 -41.08 3.95 24.29
CA THR A 322 -39.67 3.64 24.03
C THR A 322 -39.52 2.52 23.01
N HIS A 323 -38.83 2.76 21.94
CA HIS A 323 -38.45 1.81 20.90
C HIS A 323 -37.02 1.35 21.08
N LYS A 324 -36.80 0.03 21.16
CA LYS A 324 -35.45 -0.58 21.19
C LYS A 324 -35.00 -0.90 19.80
N VAL A 325 -33.72 -0.60 19.51
CA VAL A 325 -33.10 -0.85 18.19
C VAL A 325 -31.67 -1.32 18.34
N ASP A 326 -31.28 -2.25 17.48
CA ASP A 326 -29.88 -2.72 17.34
C ASP A 326 -29.31 -2.21 16.02
N VAL A 327 -28.66 -1.06 16.05
CA VAL A 327 -28.16 -0.38 14.85
C VAL A 327 -26.67 -0.16 14.93
N ARG A 328 -25.93 -0.65 13.92
CA ARG A 328 -24.54 -0.24 13.73
C ARG A 328 -24.47 1.16 13.10
N LEU A 329 -23.76 2.08 13.75
CA LEU A 329 -23.61 3.44 13.24
C LEU A 329 -22.31 3.63 12.46
N ILE A 330 -22.43 4.25 11.28
CA ILE A 330 -21.31 4.83 10.52
C ILE A 330 -21.64 6.31 10.33
N ALA A 331 -20.73 7.19 10.78
CA ALA A 331 -20.89 8.64 10.63
C ALA A 331 -19.81 9.19 9.69
N ALA A 332 -20.15 10.21 8.90
CA ALA A 332 -19.19 10.91 8.06
C ALA A 332 -19.31 12.42 8.20
N THR A 333 -18.19 13.13 8.06
CA THR A 333 -18.17 14.59 8.04
C THR A 333 -16.90 15.12 7.34
N HIS A 334 -17.03 16.32 6.79
CA HIS A 334 -15.89 17.10 6.30
C HIS A 334 -15.39 18.12 7.34
N ARG A 335 -16.17 18.35 8.42
CA ARG A 335 -15.85 19.33 9.47
C ARG A 335 -14.91 18.73 10.52
N ASP A 336 -14.08 19.57 11.11
CA ASP A 336 -13.30 19.20 12.29
C ASP A 336 -14.18 19.27 13.54
N LEU A 337 -14.72 18.10 13.95
CA LEU A 337 -15.56 18.00 15.14
C LEU A 337 -14.81 18.41 16.41
N GLY A 338 -13.48 18.23 16.49
CA GLY A 338 -12.69 18.65 17.63
C GLY A 338 -12.64 20.17 17.80
N VAL A 339 -12.60 20.90 16.69
CA VAL A 339 -12.72 22.37 16.69
C VAL A 339 -14.14 22.78 17.10
N MET A 340 -15.16 22.10 16.57
CA MET A 340 -16.56 22.37 16.91
C MET A 340 -16.88 22.13 18.39
N VAL A 341 -16.28 21.11 19.01
CA VAL A 341 -16.38 20.89 20.47
C VAL A 341 -15.82 22.08 21.24
N LYS A 342 -14.64 22.58 20.87
CA LYS A 342 -14.03 23.76 21.51
C LYS A 342 -14.88 25.03 21.35
N GLN A 343 -15.62 25.14 20.25
CA GLN A 343 -16.53 26.25 19.97
C GLN A 343 -17.91 26.09 20.61
N GLY A 344 -18.21 24.98 21.26
CA GLY A 344 -19.50 24.68 21.86
C GLY A 344 -20.62 24.39 20.86
N THR A 345 -20.29 24.12 19.57
CA THR A 345 -21.26 23.82 18.51
C THR A 345 -21.43 22.30 18.29
N PHE A 346 -20.62 21.48 18.96
CA PHE A 346 -20.75 20.03 19.00
C PHE A 346 -20.48 19.52 20.41
N ARG A 347 -21.26 18.55 20.87
CA ARG A 347 -21.12 17.98 22.23
C ARG A 347 -19.89 17.08 22.31
N GLU A 348 -19.14 17.22 23.39
CA GLU A 348 -17.94 16.45 23.63
C GLU A 348 -18.23 14.95 23.84
N ASP A 349 -19.30 14.63 24.59
CA ASP A 349 -19.73 13.25 24.85
C ASP A 349 -20.11 12.51 23.56
N LEU A 350 -20.87 13.15 22.67
CA LEU A 350 -21.21 12.60 21.35
C LEU A 350 -19.97 12.40 20.48
N TYR A 351 -19.04 13.38 20.49
CA TYR A 351 -17.79 13.28 19.74
C TYR A 351 -17.01 12.01 20.10
N TYR A 352 -16.79 11.73 21.36
CA TYR A 352 -16.07 10.53 21.79
C TYR A 352 -16.85 9.24 21.46
N ARG A 353 -18.16 9.26 21.51
CA ARG A 353 -18.99 8.12 21.16
C ARG A 353 -19.00 7.81 19.65
N LEU A 354 -18.85 8.82 18.80
CA LEU A 354 -18.70 8.67 17.34
C LEU A 354 -17.27 8.28 16.95
N LYS A 355 -16.27 8.85 17.63
CA LYS A 355 -14.84 8.67 17.30
C LYS A 355 -14.24 7.39 17.91
N VAL A 356 -14.98 6.30 17.97
CA VAL A 356 -14.44 5.00 18.42
C VAL A 356 -13.41 4.49 17.43
N PHE A 357 -13.73 4.50 16.15
CA PHE A 357 -12.80 4.11 15.09
C PHE A 357 -12.80 5.15 13.95
N PRO A 358 -11.82 6.04 13.90
CA PRO A 358 -11.72 7.04 12.84
C PRO A 358 -11.08 6.47 11.58
N VAL A 359 -11.71 6.72 10.42
CA VAL A 359 -11.18 6.40 9.10
C VAL A 359 -11.04 7.69 8.30
N SER A 360 -9.82 8.07 7.94
CA SER A 360 -9.55 9.27 7.14
C SER A 360 -9.50 8.93 5.66
N VAL A 361 -10.31 9.62 4.83
CA VAL A 361 -10.31 9.48 3.38
C VAL A 361 -9.45 10.59 2.79
N PRO A 362 -8.35 10.26 2.07
CA PRO A 362 -7.43 11.27 1.55
C PRO A 362 -8.09 12.13 0.47
N ALA A 363 -7.78 13.43 0.48
CA ALA A 363 -8.14 14.34 -0.60
C ALA A 363 -7.46 13.92 -1.92
N LEU A 364 -8.07 14.23 -3.07
CA LEU A 364 -7.57 13.78 -4.38
C LEU A 364 -6.14 14.29 -4.66
N ARG A 365 -5.79 15.49 -4.21
CA ARG A 365 -4.44 16.06 -4.28
C ARG A 365 -3.37 15.29 -3.46
N GLN A 366 -3.76 14.42 -2.53
CA GLN A 366 -2.87 13.56 -1.74
C GLN A 366 -2.71 12.16 -2.37
N ARG A 367 -3.47 11.89 -3.46
CA ARG A 367 -3.45 10.63 -4.20
C ARG A 367 -3.49 10.88 -5.71
N THR A 368 -2.63 11.77 -6.18
CA THR A 368 -2.54 12.17 -7.60
C THR A 368 -2.29 10.99 -8.54
N GLU A 369 -1.64 9.94 -8.05
CA GLU A 369 -1.45 8.66 -8.75
C GLU A 369 -2.76 7.97 -9.16
N ASP A 370 -3.87 8.24 -8.48
CA ASP A 370 -5.18 7.68 -8.79
C ASP A 370 -5.91 8.47 -9.89
N ILE A 371 -5.50 9.72 -10.18
CA ILE A 371 -6.19 10.59 -11.13
C ILE A 371 -6.29 9.96 -12.52
N PRO A 372 -5.21 9.40 -13.13
CA PRO A 372 -5.32 8.78 -14.45
C PRO A 372 -6.36 7.65 -14.49
N LYS A 373 -6.40 6.80 -13.46
CA LYS A 373 -7.38 5.71 -13.37
C LYS A 373 -8.81 6.20 -13.22
N LEU A 374 -9.01 7.23 -12.41
CA LEU A 374 -10.32 7.88 -12.25
C LEU A 374 -10.78 8.55 -13.54
N VAL A 375 -9.87 9.22 -14.25
CA VAL A 375 -10.18 9.85 -15.56
C VAL A 375 -10.63 8.80 -16.57
N TRP A 376 -9.89 7.72 -16.74
CA TRP A 376 -10.27 6.62 -17.62
C TRP A 376 -11.60 5.97 -17.21
N HIS A 377 -11.79 5.72 -15.92
CA HIS A 377 -13.03 5.16 -15.39
C HIS A 377 -14.25 6.04 -15.69
N PHE A 378 -14.18 7.35 -15.41
CA PHE A 378 -15.29 8.27 -15.66
C PHE A 378 -15.49 8.51 -17.15
N THR A 379 -14.42 8.58 -17.95
CA THR A 379 -14.54 8.68 -19.41
C THR A 379 -15.29 7.48 -19.98
N ALA A 380 -14.91 6.25 -19.61
CA ALA A 380 -15.59 5.05 -20.04
C ALA A 380 -17.06 5.02 -19.59
N LEU A 381 -17.33 5.38 -18.32
CA LEU A 381 -18.68 5.42 -17.76
C LEU A 381 -19.60 6.40 -18.52
N HIS A 382 -19.12 7.63 -18.76
CA HIS A 382 -19.93 8.65 -19.45
C HIS A 382 -20.00 8.42 -20.97
N ALA A 383 -18.93 7.93 -21.57
CA ALA A 383 -18.90 7.54 -22.99
C ALA A 383 -19.94 6.43 -23.28
N GLN A 384 -20.01 5.41 -22.43
CA GLN A 384 -21.00 4.34 -22.54
C GLN A 384 -22.44 4.89 -22.40
N LYS A 385 -22.69 5.75 -21.39
CA LYS A 385 -24.02 6.36 -21.19
C LYS A 385 -24.49 7.22 -22.35
N MET A 386 -23.55 7.89 -23.04
CA MET A 386 -23.82 8.82 -24.14
C MET A 386 -23.65 8.15 -25.51
N ASN A 387 -23.34 6.86 -25.54
CA ASN A 387 -23.06 6.08 -26.75
C ASN A 387 -22.00 6.75 -27.66
N LYS A 388 -20.92 7.25 -27.04
CA LYS A 388 -19.79 7.90 -27.72
C LYS A 388 -18.55 7.00 -27.64
N PRO A 389 -17.87 6.71 -28.75
CA PRO A 389 -16.64 5.93 -28.75
C PRO A 389 -15.45 6.84 -28.40
N ILE A 390 -15.11 7.01 -27.11
CA ILE A 390 -13.93 7.76 -26.69
C ILE A 390 -12.84 6.75 -26.31
N ASP A 391 -11.81 6.68 -27.15
CA ASP A 391 -10.73 5.70 -27.04
C ASP A 391 -9.38 6.34 -26.68
N GLU A 392 -9.26 7.66 -26.81
CA GLU A 392 -8.01 8.38 -26.61
C GLU A 392 -8.18 9.59 -25.67
N ILE A 393 -7.25 9.74 -24.74
CA ILE A 393 -7.11 10.91 -23.89
C ILE A 393 -5.73 11.52 -24.16
N PRO A 394 -5.65 12.73 -24.75
CA PRO A 394 -4.36 13.37 -25.06
C PRO A 394 -3.49 13.54 -23.80
N THR A 395 -2.19 13.35 -23.94
CA THR A 395 -1.22 13.45 -22.84
C THR A 395 -1.27 14.82 -22.16
N GLU A 396 -1.41 15.89 -22.96
CA GLU A 396 -1.52 17.26 -22.44
C GLU A 396 -2.74 17.43 -21.52
N VAL A 397 -3.87 16.83 -21.89
CA VAL A 397 -5.10 16.82 -21.07
C VAL A 397 -4.85 16.06 -19.78
N MET A 398 -4.27 14.86 -19.86
CA MET A 398 -3.97 14.04 -18.68
C MET A 398 -3.02 14.76 -17.71
N ASP A 399 -1.96 15.39 -18.22
CA ASP A 399 -0.99 16.13 -17.43
C ASP A 399 -1.61 17.35 -16.73
N ALA A 400 -2.52 18.05 -17.40
CA ALA A 400 -3.26 19.17 -16.82
C ALA A 400 -4.17 18.68 -15.68
N LEU A 401 -4.88 17.56 -15.89
CA LEU A 401 -5.76 16.96 -14.88
C LEU A 401 -4.98 16.46 -13.64
N VAL A 402 -3.81 15.88 -13.81
CA VAL A 402 -2.94 15.41 -12.71
C VAL A 402 -2.38 16.59 -11.91
N ARG A 403 -2.06 17.72 -12.56
CA ARG A 403 -1.50 18.92 -11.90
C ARG A 403 -2.54 19.73 -11.13
N TYR A 404 -3.81 19.64 -11.49
CA TYR A 404 -4.86 20.40 -10.83
C TYR A 404 -5.16 19.88 -9.42
N ARG A 405 -5.45 20.78 -8.47
CA ARG A 405 -5.61 20.44 -7.04
C ARG A 405 -6.94 19.81 -6.65
N TRP A 406 -7.95 19.90 -7.50
CA TRP A 406 -9.28 19.33 -7.29
C TRP A 406 -9.89 19.69 -5.94
N PRO A 407 -10.23 20.95 -5.65
CA PRO A 407 -10.83 21.36 -4.38
C PRO A 407 -12.17 20.64 -4.09
N GLY A 408 -12.95 20.28 -5.11
CA GLY A 408 -14.14 19.44 -5.00
C GLY A 408 -13.86 17.93 -5.13
N ASN A 409 -12.56 17.53 -5.09
CA ASN A 409 -12.11 16.14 -5.09
C ASN A 409 -12.68 15.32 -6.28
N VAL A 410 -13.03 14.07 -6.04
CA VAL A 410 -13.51 13.14 -7.08
C VAL A 410 -14.83 13.60 -7.72
N ARG A 411 -15.70 14.26 -6.95
CA ARG A 411 -16.98 14.80 -7.49
C ARG A 411 -16.73 15.90 -8.53
N GLU A 412 -15.77 16.77 -8.29
CA GLU A 412 -15.39 17.82 -9.25
C GLU A 412 -14.75 17.21 -10.50
N LEU A 413 -13.82 16.27 -10.33
CA LEU A 413 -13.20 15.54 -11.43
C LEU A 413 -14.25 14.81 -12.28
N GLN A 414 -15.19 14.10 -11.67
CA GLN A 414 -16.27 13.40 -12.36
C GLN A 414 -17.11 14.37 -13.22
N ASN A 415 -17.56 15.48 -12.64
CA ASN A 415 -18.33 16.49 -13.36
C ASN A 415 -17.53 17.13 -14.51
N PHE A 416 -16.24 17.34 -14.30
CA PHE A 416 -15.36 17.88 -15.33
C PHE A 416 -15.20 16.89 -16.51
N ILE A 417 -14.98 15.61 -16.23
CA ILE A 417 -14.90 14.58 -17.26
C ILE A 417 -16.23 14.38 -17.98
N GLU A 418 -17.37 14.43 -17.26
CA GLU A 418 -18.69 14.37 -17.89
C GLU A 418 -18.87 15.48 -18.94
N ARG A 419 -18.51 16.73 -18.60
CA ARG A 419 -18.53 17.87 -19.55
C ARG A 419 -17.55 17.63 -20.72
N ALA A 420 -16.34 17.14 -20.44
CA ALA A 420 -15.37 16.85 -21.47
C ALA A 420 -15.89 15.81 -22.47
N VAL A 421 -16.54 14.75 -22.01
CA VAL A 421 -17.21 13.73 -22.86
C VAL A 421 -18.34 14.34 -23.69
N ILE A 422 -19.16 15.24 -23.11
CA ILE A 422 -20.23 15.95 -23.85
C ILE A 422 -19.63 16.77 -24.99
N LEU A 423 -18.54 17.50 -24.73
CA LEU A 423 -17.89 18.38 -25.69
C LEU A 423 -17.07 17.64 -26.75
N SER A 424 -16.79 16.37 -26.58
CA SER A 424 -16.01 15.55 -27.50
C SER A 424 -16.89 15.06 -28.66
N PRO A 425 -16.62 15.48 -29.90
CA PRO A 425 -17.43 15.08 -31.08
C PRO A 425 -17.00 13.72 -31.67
N LEU A 426 -15.79 13.27 -31.39
CA LEU A 426 -15.14 12.09 -31.95
C LEU A 426 -14.57 11.20 -30.83
N SER A 427 -13.69 10.26 -31.20
CA SER A 427 -13.07 9.30 -30.29
C SER A 427 -11.99 9.87 -29.34
N VAL A 428 -11.60 11.14 -29.50
CA VAL A 428 -10.59 11.80 -28.68
C VAL A 428 -11.26 12.70 -27.65
N LEU A 429 -10.88 12.58 -26.36
CA LEU A 429 -11.41 13.40 -25.27
C LEU A 429 -10.99 14.87 -25.41
N ARG A 430 -11.94 15.78 -25.59
CA ARG A 430 -11.71 17.23 -25.59
C ARG A 430 -12.11 17.82 -24.25
N ALA A 431 -11.12 18.16 -23.44
CA ALA A 431 -11.34 18.76 -22.13
C ALA A 431 -11.07 20.28 -22.14
N PRO A 432 -11.91 21.11 -21.50
CA PRO A 432 -11.72 22.56 -21.41
C PRO A 432 -10.65 22.92 -20.36
N ILE A 433 -9.38 22.53 -20.62
CA ILE A 433 -8.27 22.74 -19.67
C ILE A 433 -7.98 24.21 -19.36
N GLY A 434 -8.33 25.15 -20.24
CA GLY A 434 -8.20 26.59 -19.97
C GLY A 434 -9.02 27.05 -18.74
N GLU A 435 -10.13 26.38 -18.38
CA GLU A 435 -10.88 26.69 -17.16
C GLU A 435 -10.06 26.33 -15.90
N LEU A 436 -9.28 25.25 -15.94
CA LEU A 436 -8.42 24.83 -14.83
C LEU A 436 -7.28 25.82 -14.62
N GLU A 437 -6.71 26.35 -15.70
CA GLU A 437 -5.61 27.33 -15.65
C GLU A 437 -6.08 28.69 -15.12
N GLN A 438 -7.24 29.18 -15.52
CA GLN A 438 -7.81 30.44 -15.03
C GLN A 438 -8.05 30.42 -13.51
N GLN A 439 -8.47 29.29 -12.96
CA GLN A 439 -8.64 29.14 -11.52
C GLN A 439 -7.31 29.14 -10.74
N PHE A 440 -6.21 28.75 -11.37
CA PHE A 440 -4.86 28.89 -10.81
C PHE A 440 -4.45 30.36 -10.69
N VAL A 441 -4.72 31.17 -11.71
CA VAL A 441 -4.37 32.60 -11.75
C VAL A 441 -5.22 33.40 -10.77
N ALA A 442 -6.54 33.20 -10.77
CA ALA A 442 -7.47 33.92 -9.89
C ALA A 442 -7.22 33.68 -8.39
N ARG A 443 -6.69 32.53 -8.00
CA ARG A 443 -6.33 32.23 -6.61
C ARG A 443 -4.95 32.74 -6.20
N LYS A 444 -4.00 32.92 -7.13
CA LYS A 444 -2.73 33.59 -6.85
C LYS A 444 -2.94 35.06 -6.45
N ASP A 445 -3.96 35.69 -7.04
CA ASP A 445 -4.36 37.06 -6.71
C ASP A 445 -5.20 37.17 -5.44
N SER A 446 -5.76 36.08 -4.93
CA SER A 446 -6.63 36.06 -3.73
C SER A 446 -5.91 35.59 -2.46
N VAL A 447 -4.62 35.29 -2.47
CA VAL A 447 -3.84 35.16 -1.25
C VAL A 447 -3.59 36.56 -0.71
N MET A 448 -4.55 37.08 0.04
CA MET A 448 -4.34 38.22 0.92
C MET A 448 -3.15 37.89 1.85
N PRO A 449 -2.08 38.70 1.84
CA PRO A 449 -1.06 38.56 2.85
C PRO A 449 -1.72 38.73 4.22
N MET A 450 -1.48 37.81 5.15
CA MET A 450 -1.82 37.99 6.57
C MET A 450 -0.95 39.09 7.18
N GLY A 451 -1.09 40.30 6.67
CA GLY A 451 -0.56 41.52 7.25
C GLY A 451 -1.63 42.13 8.13
N GLY A 452 -1.24 42.79 9.23
CA GLY A 452 -2.22 43.52 10.06
C GLY A 452 -3.01 44.52 9.24
N LEU A 453 -4.19 44.97 9.75
CA LEU A 453 -5.15 45.86 9.05
C LEU A 453 -4.46 47.03 8.31
N ALA A 454 -3.39 47.59 8.89
CA ALA A 454 -2.60 48.67 8.31
C ALA A 454 -1.87 48.27 7.01
N GLN A 455 -1.41 47.01 6.91
CA GLN A 455 -0.72 46.52 5.70
C GLN A 455 -1.74 46.28 4.56
N VAL A 456 -2.88 45.70 4.86
CA VAL A 456 -3.98 45.47 3.90
C VAL A 456 -4.51 46.80 3.37
N GLU A 457 -4.69 47.78 4.25
CA GLU A 457 -5.11 49.16 3.89
C GLU A 457 -4.07 49.82 2.99
N ARG A 458 -2.76 49.67 3.29
CA ARG A 458 -1.67 50.21 2.48
C ARG A 458 -1.67 49.63 1.07
N ASP A 459 -1.75 48.32 0.94
CA ASP A 459 -1.69 47.61 -0.34
C ASP A 459 -2.91 47.92 -1.21
N HIS A 460 -4.08 48.08 -0.57
CA HIS A 460 -5.27 48.50 -1.29
C HIS A 460 -5.17 49.94 -1.81
N ILE A 461 -4.71 50.89 -0.99
CA ILE A 461 -4.49 52.27 -1.41
C ILE A 461 -3.46 52.37 -2.53
N LEU A 462 -2.33 51.62 -2.45
CA LEU A 462 -1.31 51.57 -3.48
C LEU A 462 -1.86 51.09 -4.83
N ARG A 463 -2.61 49.99 -4.85
CA ARG A 463 -3.23 49.48 -6.08
C ARG A 463 -4.16 50.49 -6.75
N VAL A 464 -4.94 51.21 -5.97
CA VAL A 464 -5.87 52.22 -6.51
C VAL A 464 -5.11 53.45 -6.99
N LEU A 465 -4.03 53.86 -6.32
CA LEU A 465 -3.14 54.96 -6.78
C LEU A 465 -2.44 54.61 -8.10
N GLU A 466 -1.94 53.40 -8.25
CA GLU A 466 -1.31 52.89 -9.49
C GLU A 466 -2.36 52.87 -10.63
N ALA A 467 -3.57 52.32 -10.36
CA ALA A 467 -4.66 52.26 -11.35
C ALA A 467 -5.25 53.63 -11.73
N SER A 468 -4.87 54.70 -11.01
CA SER A 468 -5.26 56.08 -11.28
C SER A 468 -4.07 56.97 -11.64
N ASP A 469 -2.93 56.41 -12.09
CA ASP A 469 -1.67 57.08 -12.43
C ASP A 469 -1.23 58.09 -11.36
N TRP A 470 -1.44 57.76 -10.09
CA TRP A 470 -1.12 58.58 -8.92
C TRP A 470 -1.91 59.91 -8.85
N VAL A 471 -3.04 60.02 -9.57
CA VAL A 471 -3.97 61.16 -9.46
C VAL A 471 -4.79 61.00 -8.19
N VAL A 472 -4.52 61.79 -7.17
CA VAL A 472 -5.12 61.63 -5.83
C VAL A 472 -6.55 62.18 -5.79
N GLY A 473 -6.88 63.24 -6.54
CA GLY A 473 -8.20 63.89 -6.48
C GLY A 473 -8.74 64.22 -7.87
N GLY A 474 -10.00 64.63 -7.98
CA GLY A 474 -10.69 64.93 -9.23
C GLY A 474 -11.51 63.75 -9.75
N ARG A 475 -12.24 63.99 -10.87
CA ARG A 475 -13.10 62.99 -11.51
C ARG A 475 -12.23 61.83 -11.99
N ASN A 476 -12.49 60.62 -11.48
CA ASN A 476 -11.66 59.40 -11.68
C ASN A 476 -10.35 59.31 -10.85
N GLY A 477 -10.08 60.20 -9.90
CA GLY A 477 -8.95 60.11 -9.01
C GLY A 477 -9.04 59.03 -7.95
N ALA A 478 -7.93 58.66 -7.33
CA ALA A 478 -7.87 57.60 -6.33
C ALA A 478 -8.80 57.81 -5.14
N ALA A 479 -9.04 59.06 -4.71
CA ALA A 479 -9.95 59.38 -3.60
C ALA A 479 -11.40 59.03 -3.94
N GLU A 480 -11.86 59.31 -5.15
CA GLU A 480 -13.19 58.99 -5.62
C GLU A 480 -13.39 57.47 -5.76
N ARG A 481 -12.41 56.77 -6.32
CA ARG A 481 -12.44 55.29 -6.44
C ARG A 481 -12.42 54.57 -5.10
N LEU A 482 -11.80 55.19 -4.09
CA LEU A 482 -11.77 54.66 -2.70
C LEU A 482 -12.98 55.15 -1.87
N GLY A 483 -13.93 55.90 -2.44
CA GLY A 483 -15.11 56.39 -1.74
C GLY A 483 -14.80 57.35 -0.59
N MET A 484 -13.67 58.09 -0.64
CA MET A 484 -13.25 58.98 0.45
C MET A 484 -12.88 60.39 -0.03
N LYS A 485 -12.87 61.36 0.90
CA LYS A 485 -12.39 62.71 0.61
C LYS A 485 -10.89 62.73 0.32
N ARG A 486 -10.45 63.59 -0.62
CA ARG A 486 -9.04 63.79 -0.97
C ARG A 486 -8.16 64.02 0.27
N THR A 487 -8.61 64.85 1.20
CA THR A 487 -7.89 65.14 2.45
C THR A 487 -7.70 63.90 3.33
N SER A 488 -8.72 63.02 3.40
CA SER A 488 -8.66 61.76 4.13
C SER A 488 -7.67 60.76 3.50
N LEU A 489 -7.65 60.69 2.16
CA LEU A 489 -6.68 59.85 1.46
C LEU A 489 -5.24 60.33 1.67
N VAL A 490 -4.99 61.65 1.54
CA VAL A 490 -3.65 62.25 1.78
C VAL A 490 -3.19 61.98 3.23
N TYR A 491 -4.06 62.10 4.21
CA TYR A 491 -3.76 61.80 5.60
C TYR A 491 -3.36 60.31 5.80
N ARG A 492 -4.14 59.37 5.21
CA ARG A 492 -3.86 57.94 5.24
C ARG A 492 -2.57 57.57 4.53
N MET A 493 -2.30 58.17 3.36
CA MET A 493 -1.05 57.99 2.65
C MET A 493 0.16 58.38 3.51
N ARG A 494 0.10 59.51 4.22
CA ARG A 494 1.18 59.95 5.16
C ARG A 494 1.32 58.97 6.32
N LYS A 495 0.23 58.55 6.93
CA LYS A 495 0.21 57.61 8.05
C LYS A 495 0.79 56.24 7.66
N LEU A 496 0.51 55.78 6.46
CA LEU A 496 0.97 54.49 5.92
C LEU A 496 2.29 54.58 5.13
N ARG A 497 2.93 55.78 5.13
CA ARG A 497 4.19 56.04 4.42
C ARG A 497 4.14 55.68 2.93
N ILE A 498 3.04 56.05 2.25
CA ILE A 498 2.84 55.86 0.81
C ILE A 498 3.32 57.13 0.09
N SER A 499 4.32 56.98 -0.79
CA SER A 499 4.82 58.06 -1.66
C SER A 499 4.91 57.59 -3.09
N ARG A 500 4.77 58.50 -4.04
CA ARG A 500 4.92 58.18 -5.47
C ARG A 500 6.38 57.78 -5.73
N PRO A 501 6.64 56.64 -6.40
CA PRO A 501 7.99 56.29 -6.78
C PRO A 501 8.58 57.35 -7.73
N PRO A 502 9.91 57.65 -7.68
CA PRO A 502 10.55 58.61 -8.58
C PRO A 502 10.38 58.12 -10.03
N VAL A 503 9.93 59.03 -10.90
CA VAL A 503 9.80 58.79 -12.33
C VAL A 503 11.20 58.62 -12.91
N GLY A 504 11.63 57.38 -13.22
CA GLY A 504 12.89 57.10 -13.86
C GLY A 504 13.58 55.83 -13.37
N GLN A 505 13.05 54.67 -13.76
CA GLN A 505 13.79 53.44 -14.05
C GLN A 505 12.86 52.47 -14.79
N SER A 506 12.68 52.74 -16.10
CA SER A 506 12.22 51.74 -17.07
C SER A 506 13.27 50.61 -17.06
N LYS A 507 12.87 49.40 -16.74
CA LYS A 507 13.69 48.22 -16.95
C LYS A 507 14.03 48.13 -18.44
N ALA A 508 15.27 48.47 -18.80
CA ALA A 508 15.86 48.12 -20.09
C ALA A 508 15.90 46.58 -20.16
N VAL A 509 15.14 46.04 -21.09
CA VAL A 509 15.29 44.66 -21.57
C VAL A 509 16.63 44.61 -22.27
N GLY A 510 17.62 43.95 -21.68
CA GLY A 510 18.94 43.70 -22.28
C GLY A 510 18.77 42.77 -23.48
N GLY A 511 19.16 43.34 -24.63
CA GLY A 511 19.28 42.61 -25.88
C GLY A 511 20.43 41.60 -25.83
N PHE A 512 20.22 40.54 -26.55
CA PHE A 512 21.22 39.57 -26.98
C PHE A 512 22.39 40.25 -27.68
N GLY A 513 23.61 39.86 -27.35
CA GLY A 513 24.85 40.13 -28.09
C GLY A 513 25.70 38.87 -28.05
N ASP A 514 25.93 38.33 -29.25
CA ASP A 514 26.86 37.26 -29.56
C ASP A 514 28.27 37.53 -29.03
N ASP A 515 28.93 36.52 -28.47
CA ASP A 515 30.24 35.96 -28.90
C ASP A 515 30.47 34.62 -28.18
#